data_e577c75dfbcf24e03cb2e7e0ff68410b
#
_entry.id   e577c75dfbcf24e03cb2e7e0ff68410b
#
_cell.length_a   1.000
_cell.length_b   1.000
_cell.length_c   1.000
_cell.angle_alpha   90.00
_cell.angle_beta   90.00
_cell.angle_gamma   90.00
#
_symmetry.space_group_name_H-M   'P 1'
#
loop_
_entity.id
_entity.type
_entity.pdbx_description
1 polymer ?
#
loop_
_entity_poly.entity_id
_entity_poly.type
_entity_poly.pdbx_seq_one_letter_code
_entity_poly.pdbx_strand_id
1 'polypeptide(L)'
;MNTSNNKESLPLLRLRKALLGCAAAALLAATPASAQESWPEVAPSEPPADWGAVSANFEEIPYPYPVQFLEINRFQQDLRYAYMDVPPSGRANGQNVFIQHGMNFYSEAYTETIRALSAAGFRVIAVDRIGYGKSSKPILPYSFNMVAANMKALLDELGIEETAIVGHSMGGMAVSRFAMMYPEITTHVVMVNQIGLTDQRQSRPWSDPFVGGGTTTYQSILRGHQRYFPLKWPPAHLEFVRRQYGQTLGGDWPRLAQIRRLQGQMLYDDPVVYDWQHIATKALVIGGEEDGLVDDFPALANNVANQLQNSAIILYPDVGHAPQIEIPELFHTDLIRFLRSDPSEPASDWK
;
A
#
# COMPACT_ATOMS: atom_id res chain seq x y z
N MET A 1 -58.09 -51.64 27.29
CA MET A 1 -59.50 -51.14 27.35
C MET A 1 -59.57 -50.05 26.28
N ASN A 2 -60.10 -50.46 25.21
CA ASN A 2 -61.31 -50.09 24.52
C ASN A 2 -61.29 -48.68 24.01
N THR A 3 -61.22 -48.56 22.75
CA THR A 3 -62.15 -48.55 21.58
C THR A 3 -62.54 -47.10 21.29
N SER A 4 -62.73 -46.58 20.15
CA SER A 4 -62.99 -47.03 18.80
C SER A 4 -63.26 -45.79 17.94
N ASN A 5 -62.78 -45.80 16.69
CA ASN A 5 -63.52 -45.55 15.45
C ASN A 5 -64.65 -44.49 15.47
N ASN A 6 -64.61 -43.54 14.51
CA ASN A 6 -65.32 -43.73 13.26
C ASN A 6 -65.12 -42.60 12.24
N LYS A 7 -65.17 -43.05 11.01
CA LYS A 7 -65.22 -42.36 9.72
C LYS A 7 -66.48 -41.52 9.52
N GLU A 8 -66.43 -40.57 8.60
CA GLU A 8 -67.30 -40.43 7.40
C GLU A 8 -67.08 -39.07 6.76
N SER A 9 -66.60 -38.98 5.58
CA SER A 9 -67.16 -38.87 4.22
C SER A 9 -67.67 -37.46 3.81
N LEU A 10 -67.06 -37.05 2.69
CA LEU A 10 -67.37 -35.90 1.78
C LEU A 10 -68.89 -35.73 1.43
N PRO A 11 -69.29 -34.54 0.86
CA PRO A 11 -69.08 -34.32 -0.59
C PRO A 11 -68.81 -32.88 -1.06
N LEU A 12 -68.32 -32.89 -2.27
CA LEU A 12 -68.13 -31.82 -3.23
C LEU A 12 -69.27 -30.78 -3.35
N LEU A 13 -68.90 -29.47 -3.46
CA LEU A 13 -69.64 -28.58 -4.35
C LEU A 13 -68.71 -27.60 -5.03
N ARG A 14 -68.76 -27.60 -6.36
CA ARG A 14 -68.12 -26.69 -7.28
C ARG A 14 -68.83 -25.33 -7.25
N LEU A 15 -68.04 -24.22 -7.27
CA LEU A 15 -68.40 -23.04 -8.03
C LEU A 15 -67.18 -22.29 -8.58
N ARG A 16 -67.23 -22.05 -9.85
CA ARG A 16 -66.34 -21.23 -10.65
C ARG A 16 -66.55 -19.75 -10.36
N LYS A 17 -65.46 -18.93 -10.36
CA LYS A 17 -65.36 -17.62 -11.04
C LYS A 17 -64.00 -17.04 -10.70
N ALA A 18 -63.28 -16.82 -11.68
CA ALA A 18 -62.92 -15.67 -12.51
C ALA A 18 -61.56 -15.09 -12.17
N LEU A 19 -60.70 -15.27 -13.14
CA LEU A 19 -59.37 -14.64 -13.28
C LEU A 19 -59.42 -13.11 -13.15
N LEU A 20 -58.49 -12.55 -12.41
CA LEU A 20 -57.86 -11.27 -12.75
C LEU A 20 -56.40 -11.38 -12.38
N GLY A 21 -55.55 -11.52 -13.38
CA GLY A 21 -54.12 -11.53 -13.26
C GLY A 21 -53.61 -10.12 -12.99
N CYS A 22 -52.83 -9.94 -11.93
CA CYS A 22 -51.84 -8.88 -11.84
C CYS A 22 -50.46 -9.53 -11.93
N ALA A 23 -49.91 -9.50 -13.12
CA ALA A 23 -48.52 -9.79 -13.32
C ALA A 23 -47.69 -8.62 -12.80
N ALA A 24 -47.18 -8.75 -11.60
CA ALA A 24 -46.10 -7.88 -11.11
C ALA A 24 -44.81 -8.31 -11.81
N ALA A 25 -44.45 -7.59 -12.88
CA ALA A 25 -43.13 -7.70 -13.46
C ALA A 25 -42.10 -7.13 -12.48
N ALA A 26 -41.38 -8.02 -11.80
CA ALA A 26 -40.18 -7.66 -11.09
C ALA A 26 -39.12 -7.27 -12.12
N LEU A 27 -38.93 -5.96 -12.34
CA LEU A 27 -37.72 -5.44 -12.99
C LEU A 27 -36.55 -5.73 -12.03
N LEU A 28 -35.85 -6.83 -12.29
CA LEU A 28 -34.49 -7.00 -11.83
C LEU A 28 -33.65 -5.93 -12.57
N ALA A 29 -33.38 -4.83 -11.87
CA ALA A 29 -32.36 -3.89 -12.28
C ALA A 29 -31.03 -4.66 -12.25
N ALA A 30 -30.59 -5.09 -13.43
CA ALA A 30 -29.23 -5.55 -13.64
C ALA A 30 -28.32 -4.34 -13.32
N THR A 31 -27.66 -4.35 -12.18
CA THR A 31 -26.49 -3.50 -11.94
C THR A 31 -25.53 -3.76 -13.10
N PRO A 32 -25.04 -2.73 -13.79
CA PRO A 32 -24.01 -2.96 -14.79
C PRO A 32 -22.82 -3.58 -14.05
N ALA A 33 -22.48 -4.81 -14.42
CA ALA A 33 -21.17 -5.35 -14.09
C ALA A 33 -20.17 -4.30 -14.58
N SER A 34 -19.41 -3.72 -13.66
CA SER A 34 -18.27 -2.87 -14.00
C SER A 34 -17.45 -3.70 -14.98
N ALA A 35 -17.33 -3.22 -16.21
CA ALA A 35 -16.45 -3.83 -17.19
C ALA A 35 -15.05 -3.80 -16.55
N GLN A 36 -14.58 -4.94 -16.09
CA GLN A 36 -13.22 -5.14 -15.67
C GLN A 36 -12.38 -4.89 -16.91
N GLU A 37 -11.76 -3.69 -17.01
CA GLU A 37 -10.91 -3.37 -18.13
C GLU A 37 -9.88 -4.48 -18.27
N SER A 38 -9.89 -5.16 -19.42
CA SER A 38 -8.86 -6.16 -19.75
C SER A 38 -7.54 -5.41 -19.91
N TRP A 39 -6.68 -5.50 -18.93
CA TRP A 39 -5.35 -4.91 -19.01
C TRP A 39 -4.56 -5.55 -20.14
N PRO A 40 -3.79 -4.79 -20.93
CA PRO A 40 -2.91 -5.37 -21.93
C PRO A 40 -1.93 -6.31 -21.26
N GLU A 41 -1.76 -7.49 -21.83
CA GLU A 41 -0.91 -8.56 -21.27
C GLU A 41 0.57 -8.17 -21.17
N VAL A 42 1.01 -7.14 -21.91
CA VAL A 42 2.46 -6.78 -21.99
C VAL A 42 2.65 -5.27 -22.05
N ALA A 43 3.55 -4.74 -21.22
CA ALA A 43 4.07 -3.38 -21.36
C ALA A 43 4.87 -3.23 -22.67
N PRO A 44 4.98 -2.01 -23.26
CA PRO A 44 5.79 -1.76 -24.45
C PRO A 44 7.24 -2.24 -24.25
N SER A 45 7.81 -2.94 -25.26
CA SER A 45 9.20 -3.43 -25.21
C SER A 45 10.24 -2.31 -25.33
N GLU A 46 9.87 -1.17 -25.96
CA GLU A 46 10.70 0.02 -26.15
C GLU A 46 10.00 1.25 -25.59
N PRO A 47 10.75 2.27 -25.14
CA PRO A 47 10.12 3.49 -24.65
C PRO A 47 9.42 4.22 -25.79
N PRO A 48 8.18 4.75 -25.58
CA PRO A 48 7.55 5.63 -26.55
C PRO A 48 8.46 6.78 -26.96
N ALA A 49 8.44 7.15 -28.26
CA ALA A 49 9.36 8.12 -28.84
C ALA A 49 9.20 9.55 -28.29
N ASP A 50 8.07 9.86 -27.69
CA ASP A 50 7.74 11.14 -27.07
C ASP A 50 8.20 11.26 -25.59
N TRP A 51 8.79 10.21 -25.03
CA TRP A 51 9.29 10.26 -23.65
C TRP A 51 10.57 11.08 -23.55
N GLY A 52 10.49 12.20 -22.83
CA GLY A 52 11.60 13.09 -22.52
C GLY A 52 12.14 12.93 -21.12
N ALA A 53 13.17 13.75 -20.81
CA ALA A 53 13.73 13.84 -19.48
C ALA A 53 12.67 14.26 -18.44
N VAL A 54 12.79 13.72 -17.22
CA VAL A 54 11.98 14.07 -16.06
C VAL A 54 12.90 14.67 -15.00
N SER A 55 12.48 15.79 -14.40
CA SER A 55 13.25 16.50 -13.38
C SER A 55 13.50 15.64 -12.13
N ALA A 56 14.61 15.93 -11.45
CA ALA A 56 14.99 15.16 -10.25
C ALA A 56 13.92 15.17 -9.15
N ASN A 57 13.22 16.30 -8.99
CA ASN A 57 12.21 16.50 -7.94
C ASN A 57 10.77 16.53 -8.49
N PHE A 58 10.53 16.04 -9.71
CA PHE A 58 9.19 15.96 -10.30
C PHE A 58 8.47 17.31 -10.34
N GLU A 59 9.18 18.41 -10.66
CA GLU A 59 8.60 19.73 -10.73
C GLU A 59 7.41 19.79 -11.70
N GLU A 60 7.53 19.12 -12.84
CA GLU A 60 6.51 19.05 -13.91
C GLU A 60 5.40 18.02 -13.64
N ILE A 61 5.57 17.13 -12.66
CA ILE A 61 4.58 16.07 -12.39
C ILE A 61 3.49 16.62 -11.46
N PRO A 62 2.22 16.67 -11.93
CA PRO A 62 1.12 17.09 -11.08
C PRO A 62 0.81 16.02 -10.01
N TYR A 63 0.50 16.46 -8.79
CA TYR A 63 0.00 15.60 -7.73
C TYR A 63 -1.50 15.84 -7.52
N PRO A 64 -2.26 14.83 -7.05
CA PRO A 64 -3.72 14.94 -6.96
C PRO A 64 -4.21 15.91 -5.87
N TYR A 65 -3.34 16.20 -4.90
CA TYR A 65 -3.62 17.12 -3.80
C TYR A 65 -2.46 18.12 -3.65
N PRO A 66 -2.68 19.26 -2.97
CA PRO A 66 -1.63 20.24 -2.70
C PRO A 66 -0.44 19.59 -1.97
N VAL A 67 0.76 19.81 -2.50
CA VAL A 67 2.00 19.36 -1.88
C VAL A 67 2.56 20.46 -0.99
N GLN A 68 2.85 20.11 0.24
CA GLN A 68 3.50 20.95 1.24
C GLN A 68 4.89 20.42 1.54
N PHE A 69 5.71 21.22 2.21
CA PHE A 69 7.09 20.87 2.53
C PHE A 69 7.38 21.17 3.99
N LEU A 70 7.89 20.16 4.70
CA LEU A 70 8.54 20.35 5.99
C LEU A 70 10.04 20.55 5.77
N GLU A 71 10.59 21.64 6.28
CA GLU A 71 12.03 21.88 6.34
C GLU A 71 12.64 21.07 7.48
N ILE A 72 13.59 20.20 7.16
CA ILE A 72 14.30 19.37 8.14
C ILE A 72 15.81 19.45 7.90
N ASN A 73 16.59 19.37 8.97
CA ASN A 73 18.04 19.24 8.87
C ASN A 73 18.46 17.80 9.20
N ARG A 74 19.23 17.19 8.30
CA ARG A 74 19.82 15.87 8.50
C ARG A 74 21.28 15.88 8.03
N PHE A 75 22.17 15.41 8.87
CA PHE A 75 23.62 15.39 8.58
C PHE A 75 24.14 16.75 8.08
N GLN A 76 23.71 17.84 8.73
CA GLN A 76 24.06 19.24 8.39
C GLN A 76 23.61 19.66 6.98
N GLN A 77 22.62 19.00 6.39
CA GLN A 77 21.99 19.36 5.13
C GLN A 77 20.55 19.80 5.39
N ASP A 78 20.18 20.97 4.87
CA ASP A 78 18.79 21.45 4.89
C ASP A 78 18.02 20.79 3.77
N LEU A 79 16.94 20.12 4.13
CA LEU A 79 16.15 19.25 3.24
C LEU A 79 14.68 19.65 3.31
N ARG A 80 14.00 19.49 2.18
CA ARG A 80 12.55 19.60 2.09
C ARG A 80 11.94 18.20 2.06
N TYR A 81 11.03 17.93 2.99
CA TYR A 81 10.26 16.69 3.08
C TYR A 81 8.84 16.96 2.56
N ALA A 82 8.54 16.48 1.35
CA ALA A 82 7.28 16.73 0.66
C ALA A 82 6.17 15.81 1.19
N TYR A 83 4.98 16.37 1.37
CA TYR A 83 3.80 15.62 1.81
C TYR A 83 2.51 16.22 1.27
N MET A 84 1.47 15.40 1.20
CA MET A 84 0.09 15.80 1.02
C MET A 84 -0.64 15.57 2.34
N ASP A 85 -1.36 16.58 2.83
CA ASP A 85 -2.23 16.53 4.00
C ASP A 85 -3.68 16.67 3.52
N VAL A 86 -4.41 15.56 3.54
CA VAL A 86 -5.74 15.48 2.95
C VAL A 86 -6.78 15.32 4.05
N PRO A 87 -7.63 16.33 4.27
CA PRO A 87 -8.69 16.26 5.25
C PRO A 87 -9.74 15.21 4.85
N PRO A 88 -10.56 14.74 5.80
CA PRO A 88 -11.67 13.88 5.48
C PRO A 88 -12.67 14.57 4.54
N SER A 89 -13.04 13.90 3.45
CA SER A 89 -14.10 14.33 2.52
C SER A 89 -15.46 13.77 2.92
N GLY A 90 -15.49 12.69 3.72
CA GLY A 90 -16.66 12.18 4.40
C GLY A 90 -16.83 12.78 5.80
N ARG A 91 -17.77 12.22 6.60
CA ARG A 91 -17.91 12.59 8.00
C ARG A 91 -16.62 12.26 8.76
N ALA A 92 -15.96 13.27 9.31
CA ALA A 92 -14.72 13.09 10.05
C ALA A 92 -14.90 12.10 11.23
N ASN A 93 -13.98 11.16 11.35
CA ASN A 93 -13.95 10.18 12.45
C ASN A 93 -12.92 10.53 13.55
N GLY A 94 -12.16 11.61 13.37
CA GLY A 94 -11.12 12.06 14.31
C GLY A 94 -9.80 11.31 14.22
N GLN A 95 -9.66 10.34 13.31
CA GLN A 95 -8.47 9.51 13.18
C GLN A 95 -7.57 9.99 12.03
N ASN A 96 -6.25 9.81 12.23
CA ASN A 96 -5.23 10.13 11.25
C ASN A 96 -4.63 8.86 10.67
N VAL A 97 -4.28 8.89 9.38
CA VAL A 97 -3.57 7.81 8.71
C VAL A 97 -2.34 8.37 8.00
N PHE A 98 -1.18 7.84 8.32
CA PHE A 98 0.07 8.16 7.65
C PHE A 98 0.42 7.08 6.63
N ILE A 99 0.64 7.45 5.36
CA ILE A 99 1.00 6.53 4.28
C ILE A 99 2.47 6.69 3.92
N GLN A 100 3.23 5.58 4.01
CA GLN A 100 4.63 5.48 3.63
C GLN A 100 4.80 4.59 2.39
N HIS A 101 5.26 5.19 1.28
CA HIS A 101 5.44 4.49 0.01
C HIS A 101 6.66 3.54 -0.02
N GLY A 102 6.63 2.60 -0.98
CA GLY A 102 7.74 1.70 -1.32
C GLY A 102 8.80 2.30 -2.24
N MET A 103 9.79 1.49 -2.61
CA MET A 103 10.77 1.85 -3.64
C MET A 103 10.05 1.96 -5.00
N ASN A 104 10.44 2.92 -5.83
CA ASN A 104 9.86 3.22 -7.14
C ASN A 104 8.39 3.69 -7.11
N PHE A 105 7.82 3.90 -5.92
CA PHE A 105 6.54 4.56 -5.72
C PHE A 105 6.75 5.93 -5.07
N TYR A 106 5.71 6.74 -5.09
CA TYR A 106 5.67 8.10 -4.53
C TYR A 106 4.32 8.27 -3.85
N SER A 107 4.11 9.32 -3.08
CA SER A 107 2.82 9.55 -2.40
C SER A 107 1.64 9.63 -3.37
N GLU A 108 1.86 10.13 -4.58
CA GLU A 108 0.84 10.21 -5.64
C GLU A 108 0.35 8.82 -6.11
N ALA A 109 1.17 7.77 -5.98
CA ALA A 109 0.76 6.40 -6.31
C ALA A 109 -0.40 5.88 -5.45
N TYR A 110 -0.65 6.52 -4.32
CA TYR A 110 -1.70 6.15 -3.37
C TYR A 110 -2.96 7.02 -3.50
N THR A 111 -3.15 7.69 -4.63
CA THR A 111 -4.30 8.59 -4.88
C THR A 111 -5.64 7.91 -4.55
N GLU A 112 -5.86 6.68 -5.02
CA GLU A 112 -7.11 5.96 -4.76
C GLU A 112 -7.23 5.55 -3.28
N THR A 113 -6.14 5.16 -2.64
CA THR A 113 -6.11 4.85 -1.21
C THR A 113 -6.40 6.09 -0.37
N ILE A 114 -5.79 7.23 -0.72
CA ILE A 114 -6.04 8.52 -0.05
C ILE A 114 -7.52 8.90 -0.20
N ARG A 115 -8.08 8.76 -1.41
CA ARG A 115 -9.49 9.08 -1.69
C ARG A 115 -10.42 8.19 -0.87
N ALA A 116 -10.18 6.87 -0.82
CA ALA A 116 -10.99 5.91 -0.07
C ALA A 116 -10.96 6.20 1.44
N LEU A 117 -9.77 6.44 2.00
CA LEU A 117 -9.60 6.76 3.41
C LEU A 117 -10.24 8.11 3.78
N SER A 118 -10.03 9.15 2.96
CA SER A 118 -10.64 10.47 3.16
C SER A 118 -12.17 10.40 3.12
N ALA A 119 -12.74 9.64 2.16
CA ALA A 119 -14.18 9.39 2.09
C ALA A 119 -14.70 8.60 3.31
N ALA A 120 -13.88 7.74 3.88
CA ALA A 120 -14.19 6.98 5.09
C ALA A 120 -14.06 7.81 6.39
N GLY A 121 -13.65 9.08 6.30
CA GLY A 121 -13.61 10.02 7.42
C GLY A 121 -12.22 10.23 8.05
N PHE A 122 -11.16 9.64 7.52
CA PHE A 122 -9.80 9.81 8.01
C PHE A 122 -9.14 11.08 7.45
N ARG A 123 -8.30 11.75 8.25
CA ARG A 123 -7.28 12.67 7.74
C ARG A 123 -6.09 11.84 7.26
N VAL A 124 -5.62 12.07 6.03
CA VAL A 124 -4.57 11.25 5.42
C VAL A 124 -3.33 12.09 5.14
N ILE A 125 -2.20 11.68 5.71
CA ILE A 125 -0.89 12.26 5.44
C ILE A 125 -0.12 11.27 4.54
N ALA A 126 0.21 11.68 3.31
CA ALA A 126 0.99 10.87 2.39
C ALA A 126 2.28 11.59 2.01
N VAL A 127 3.41 10.94 2.17
CA VAL A 127 4.73 11.58 2.03
C VAL A 127 5.52 11.06 0.84
N ASP A 128 6.37 11.91 0.29
CA ASP A 128 7.49 11.46 -0.54
C ASP A 128 8.72 11.36 0.35
N ARG A 129 9.19 10.14 0.61
CA ARG A 129 10.37 9.90 1.42
C ARG A 129 11.58 10.67 0.87
N ILE A 130 12.46 11.18 1.75
CA ILE A 130 13.72 11.82 1.31
C ILE A 130 14.44 10.89 0.33
N GLY A 131 14.83 11.45 -0.82
CA GLY A 131 15.37 10.72 -1.95
C GLY A 131 14.36 10.34 -3.04
N TYR A 132 13.05 10.57 -2.81
CA TYR A 132 11.96 10.25 -3.77
C TYR A 132 11.07 11.44 -4.07
N GLY A 133 10.32 11.33 -5.17
CA GLY A 133 9.23 12.25 -5.54
C GLY A 133 9.65 13.72 -5.51
N LYS A 134 8.87 14.54 -4.82
CA LYS A 134 9.12 16.00 -4.67
C LYS A 134 10.02 16.35 -3.48
N SER A 135 10.42 15.38 -2.65
CA SER A 135 11.38 15.58 -1.56
C SER A 135 12.81 15.78 -2.05
N SER A 136 13.65 16.38 -1.23
CA SER A 136 15.09 16.55 -1.50
C SER A 136 15.81 15.23 -1.79
N LYS A 137 16.86 15.32 -2.62
CA LYS A 137 17.66 14.17 -3.09
C LYS A 137 19.13 14.26 -2.60
N PRO A 138 19.35 14.17 -1.26
CA PRO A 138 20.72 14.24 -0.73
C PRO A 138 21.45 12.90 -0.87
N ILE A 139 22.77 12.94 -0.93
CA ILE A 139 23.63 11.78 -0.68
C ILE A 139 23.88 11.75 0.83
N LEU A 140 23.37 10.75 1.51
CA LEU A 140 23.54 10.54 2.96
C LEU A 140 23.53 9.04 3.31
N PRO A 141 23.94 8.69 4.54
CA PRO A 141 23.76 7.34 5.09
C PRO A 141 22.28 7.13 5.43
N TYR A 142 21.52 6.60 4.49
CA TYR A 142 20.10 6.29 4.71
C TYR A 142 19.92 5.15 5.70
N SER A 143 18.91 5.27 6.58
CA SER A 143 18.50 4.21 7.52
C SER A 143 17.00 4.26 7.79
N PHE A 144 16.40 3.17 8.24
CA PHE A 144 14.99 3.17 8.64
C PHE A 144 14.77 3.97 9.93
N ASN A 145 15.79 4.08 10.80
CA ASN A 145 15.73 5.01 11.93
C ASN A 145 15.55 6.47 11.47
N MET A 146 16.31 6.90 10.44
CA MET A 146 16.16 8.24 9.88
C MET A 146 14.79 8.43 9.22
N VAL A 147 14.28 7.42 8.50
CA VAL A 147 12.94 7.47 7.91
C VAL A 147 11.88 7.62 8.98
N ALA A 148 11.91 6.80 10.03
CA ALA A 148 11.00 6.88 11.16
C ALA A 148 11.07 8.23 11.89
N ALA A 149 12.28 8.76 12.12
CA ALA A 149 12.46 10.09 12.71
C ALA A 149 11.94 11.23 11.83
N ASN A 150 11.98 11.10 10.49
CA ASN A 150 11.37 12.07 9.59
C ASN A 150 9.84 12.01 9.64
N MET A 151 9.26 10.80 9.72
CA MET A 151 7.82 10.63 9.91
C MET A 151 7.37 11.28 11.22
N LYS A 152 8.09 11.02 12.32
CA LYS A 152 7.79 11.62 13.64
C LYS A 152 7.86 13.15 13.59
N ALA A 153 8.91 13.72 12.99
CA ALA A 153 9.06 15.16 12.86
C ALA A 153 7.89 15.82 12.11
N LEU A 154 7.37 15.15 11.07
CA LEU A 154 6.20 15.64 10.35
C LEU A 154 4.92 15.56 11.19
N LEU A 155 4.73 14.47 11.94
CA LEU A 155 3.57 14.34 12.83
C LEU A 155 3.59 15.40 13.94
N ASP A 156 4.78 15.71 14.49
CA ASP A 156 4.96 16.77 15.48
C ASP A 156 4.62 18.16 14.92
N GLU A 157 5.11 18.46 13.70
CA GLU A 157 4.80 19.73 13.02
C GLU A 157 3.30 19.90 12.74
N LEU A 158 2.61 18.79 12.42
CA LEU A 158 1.18 18.79 12.16
C LEU A 158 0.31 18.70 13.43
N GLY A 159 0.93 18.63 14.62
CA GLY A 159 0.24 18.48 15.89
C GLY A 159 -0.55 17.18 16.00
N ILE A 160 -0.08 16.11 15.37
CA ILE A 160 -0.73 14.80 15.38
C ILE A 160 -0.15 13.96 16.52
N GLU A 161 -0.95 13.74 17.55
CA GLU A 161 -0.56 12.98 18.74
C GLU A 161 -0.74 11.47 18.56
N GLU A 162 -1.70 11.05 17.72
CA GLU A 162 -1.96 9.63 17.42
C GLU A 162 -2.23 9.43 15.94
N THR A 163 -1.73 8.34 15.37
CA THR A 163 -1.94 7.99 13.97
C THR A 163 -1.87 6.49 13.73
N ALA A 164 -2.68 6.01 12.79
CA ALA A 164 -2.40 4.74 12.14
C ALA A 164 -1.33 4.93 11.06
N ILE A 165 -0.46 3.95 10.88
CA ILE A 165 0.59 3.99 9.87
C ILE A 165 0.44 2.83 8.88
N VAL A 166 0.50 3.16 7.58
CA VAL A 166 0.37 2.21 6.48
C VAL A 166 1.61 2.28 5.63
N GLY A 167 2.32 1.17 5.49
CA GLY A 167 3.54 1.08 4.70
C GLY A 167 3.49 -0.01 3.65
N HIS A 168 3.78 0.34 2.40
CA HIS A 168 3.84 -0.59 1.28
C HIS A 168 5.29 -0.92 0.92
N SER A 169 5.59 -2.20 0.67
CA SER A 169 6.90 -2.64 0.20
C SER A 169 8.03 -2.22 1.18
N MET A 170 9.03 -1.48 0.73
CA MET A 170 10.04 -0.87 1.61
C MET A 170 9.42 0.09 2.64
N GLY A 171 8.26 0.68 2.36
CA GLY A 171 7.48 1.46 3.33
C GLY A 171 7.01 0.62 4.50
N GLY A 172 6.74 -0.67 4.29
CA GLY A 172 6.45 -1.64 5.36
C GLY A 172 7.59 -1.77 6.37
N MET A 173 8.85 -1.80 5.90
CA MET A 173 10.01 -1.77 6.79
C MET A 173 10.09 -0.47 7.59
N ALA A 174 9.78 0.67 6.95
CA ALA A 174 9.78 1.97 7.62
C ALA A 174 8.72 2.06 8.73
N VAL A 175 7.50 1.55 8.48
CA VAL A 175 6.44 1.55 9.49
C VAL A 175 6.69 0.51 10.59
N SER A 176 7.33 -0.62 10.30
CA SER A 176 7.81 -1.55 11.33
C SER A 176 8.76 -0.85 12.30
N ARG A 177 9.79 -0.17 11.77
CA ARG A 177 10.73 0.59 12.58
C ARG A 177 10.05 1.73 13.34
N PHE A 178 9.11 2.43 12.70
CA PHE A 178 8.35 3.51 13.35
C PHE A 178 7.53 2.99 14.53
N ALA A 179 6.75 1.92 14.34
CA ALA A 179 5.92 1.33 15.40
C ALA A 179 6.75 0.84 16.61
N MET A 180 7.95 0.31 16.35
CA MET A 180 8.87 -0.07 17.42
C MET A 180 9.43 1.16 18.17
N MET A 181 9.78 2.25 17.44
CA MET A 181 10.39 3.44 18.03
C MET A 181 9.39 4.36 18.73
N TYR A 182 8.14 4.41 18.26
CA TYR A 182 7.11 5.35 18.71
C TYR A 182 5.77 4.65 18.94
N PRO A 183 5.73 3.61 19.82
CA PRO A 183 4.50 2.85 20.07
C PRO A 183 3.39 3.71 20.70
N GLU A 184 3.75 4.75 21.44
CA GLU A 184 2.82 5.63 22.16
C GLU A 184 1.94 6.48 21.26
N ILE A 185 2.37 6.76 20.03
CA ILE A 185 1.60 7.54 19.04
C ILE A 185 1.01 6.68 17.92
N THR A 186 1.32 5.39 17.90
CA THR A 186 0.93 4.47 16.84
C THR A 186 -0.30 3.67 17.25
N THR A 187 -1.48 3.98 16.68
CA THR A 187 -2.71 3.26 16.98
C THR A 187 -2.79 1.91 16.24
N HIS A 188 -2.43 1.91 14.96
CA HIS A 188 -2.41 0.72 14.11
C HIS A 188 -1.18 0.74 13.21
N VAL A 189 -0.63 -0.43 12.89
CA VAL A 189 0.41 -0.58 11.87
C VAL A 189 -0.06 -1.56 10.80
N VAL A 190 0.02 -1.13 9.53
CA VAL A 190 -0.36 -1.95 8.37
C VAL A 190 0.84 -2.13 7.46
N MET A 191 1.24 -3.37 7.25
CA MET A 191 2.36 -3.78 6.41
C MET A 191 1.83 -4.39 5.12
N VAL A 192 1.84 -3.62 4.03
CA VAL A 192 1.30 -4.03 2.71
C VAL A 192 2.43 -4.58 1.86
N ASN A 193 2.40 -5.86 1.51
CA ASN A 193 3.47 -6.53 0.74
C ASN A 193 4.87 -6.04 1.15
N GLN A 194 5.13 -6.02 2.44
CA GLN A 194 6.43 -5.58 2.97
C GLN A 194 7.55 -6.42 2.38
N ILE A 195 8.65 -5.80 2.00
CA ILE A 195 9.92 -6.46 1.65
C ILE A 195 10.87 -6.48 2.86
N GLY A 196 12.06 -7.07 2.70
CA GLY A 196 13.02 -7.19 3.80
C GLY A 196 12.53 -8.15 4.91
N LEU A 197 11.87 -9.24 4.48
CA LEU A 197 11.30 -10.25 5.38
C LEU A 197 12.34 -11.24 5.91
N THR A 198 13.56 -11.13 5.43
CA THR A 198 14.73 -11.90 5.89
C THR A 198 15.93 -10.97 6.08
N ASP A 199 16.86 -11.36 6.93
CA ASP A 199 18.13 -10.64 7.08
C ASP A 199 19.07 -10.98 5.93
N GLN A 200 19.22 -10.07 4.98
CA GLN A 200 20.06 -10.25 3.80
C GLN A 200 21.55 -10.48 4.12
N ARG A 201 22.02 -10.08 5.32
CA ARG A 201 23.40 -10.33 5.76
C ARG A 201 23.71 -11.81 5.95
N GLN A 202 22.66 -12.64 6.11
CA GLN A 202 22.79 -14.09 6.22
C GLN A 202 22.89 -14.80 4.86
N SER A 203 22.46 -14.14 3.78
CA SER A 203 22.36 -14.77 2.45
C SER A 203 23.30 -14.20 1.40
N ARG A 204 23.83 -12.99 1.60
CA ARG A 204 24.77 -12.36 0.66
C ARG A 204 25.83 -11.52 1.39
N PRO A 205 27.05 -11.37 0.81
CA PRO A 205 28.06 -10.48 1.36
C PRO A 205 27.65 -9.00 1.21
N TRP A 206 28.24 -8.16 2.04
CA TRP A 206 28.15 -6.71 1.86
C TRP A 206 28.76 -6.28 0.51
N SER A 207 28.14 -5.28 -0.11
CA SER A 207 28.65 -4.65 -1.34
C SER A 207 28.72 -3.14 -1.16
N ASP A 208 29.76 -2.53 -1.68
CA ASP A 208 29.92 -1.08 -1.61
C ASP A 208 28.90 -0.38 -2.53
N PRO A 209 27.97 0.43 -1.97
CA PRO A 209 26.97 1.14 -2.78
C PRO A 209 27.58 2.27 -3.63
N PHE A 210 28.85 2.65 -3.40
CA PHE A 210 29.55 3.65 -4.21
C PHE A 210 30.31 3.04 -5.38
N VAL A 211 30.50 1.71 -5.40
CA VAL A 211 31.20 0.98 -6.44
C VAL A 211 30.21 0.16 -7.27
N GLY A 212 30.38 0.18 -8.57
CA GLY A 212 29.55 -0.58 -9.51
C GLY A 212 28.25 0.16 -9.86
N GLY A 213 27.34 -0.58 -10.43
CA GLY A 213 26.11 -0.07 -11.03
C GLY A 213 26.24 -0.09 -12.54
N GLY A 214 25.63 -1.11 -13.17
CA GLY A 214 25.50 -1.19 -14.63
C GLY A 214 24.69 -0.02 -15.18
N THR A 215 24.68 0.10 -16.50
CA THR A 215 23.83 1.06 -17.20
C THR A 215 22.36 0.76 -16.91
N THR A 216 21.64 1.76 -16.41
CA THR A 216 20.19 1.66 -16.25
C THR A 216 19.54 1.92 -17.61
N THR A 217 18.84 0.94 -18.13
CA THR A 217 18.12 1.01 -19.41
C THR A 217 16.63 0.94 -19.19
N TYR A 218 15.85 1.34 -20.19
CA TYR A 218 14.40 1.18 -20.18
C TYR A 218 14.01 -0.28 -19.84
N GLN A 219 14.61 -1.25 -20.52
CA GLN A 219 14.32 -2.67 -20.32
C GLN A 219 14.67 -3.15 -18.90
N SER A 220 15.73 -2.61 -18.29
CA SER A 220 16.07 -2.97 -16.89
C SER A 220 15.07 -2.38 -15.90
N ILE A 221 14.60 -1.16 -16.15
CA ILE A 221 13.54 -0.52 -15.36
C ILE A 221 12.23 -1.30 -15.51
N LEU A 222 11.81 -1.55 -16.76
CA LEU A 222 10.58 -2.27 -17.06
C LEU A 222 10.54 -3.65 -16.38
N ARG A 223 11.62 -4.45 -16.51
CA ARG A 223 11.72 -5.75 -15.81
C ARG A 223 11.59 -5.61 -14.30
N GLY A 224 12.17 -4.57 -13.71
CA GLY A 224 12.03 -4.29 -12.29
C GLY A 224 10.57 -4.04 -11.88
N HIS A 225 9.84 -3.26 -12.68
CA HIS A 225 8.42 -2.96 -12.45
C HIS A 225 7.50 -4.15 -12.76
N GLN A 226 7.82 -4.98 -13.76
CA GLN A 226 7.04 -6.18 -14.09
C GLN A 226 6.98 -7.18 -12.93
N ARG A 227 8.00 -7.22 -12.08
CA ARG A 227 8.00 -8.05 -10.87
C ARG A 227 6.93 -7.65 -9.84
N TYR A 228 6.44 -6.41 -9.89
CA TYR A 228 5.34 -5.98 -9.03
C TYR A 228 4.00 -6.59 -9.46
N PHE A 229 3.86 -6.91 -10.76
CA PHE A 229 2.62 -7.37 -11.38
C PHE A 229 2.89 -8.63 -12.21
N PRO A 230 3.21 -9.77 -11.57
CA PRO A 230 3.61 -10.98 -12.30
C PRO A 230 2.47 -11.61 -13.12
N LEU A 231 1.21 -11.34 -12.76
CA LEU A 231 0.04 -11.94 -13.40
C LEU A 231 -0.59 -11.03 -14.46
N LYS A 232 -0.68 -9.73 -14.19
CA LYS A 232 -1.33 -8.75 -15.07
C LYS A 232 -0.64 -7.41 -14.98
N TRP A 233 -0.36 -6.78 -16.10
CA TRP A 233 0.24 -5.45 -16.15
C TRP A 233 -0.83 -4.35 -16.10
N PRO A 234 -0.91 -3.50 -15.06
CA PRO A 234 -1.83 -2.37 -15.04
C PRO A 234 -1.32 -1.25 -15.95
N PRO A 235 -2.09 -0.84 -17.00
CA PRO A 235 -1.63 0.17 -17.97
C PRO A 235 -1.17 1.48 -17.33
N ALA A 236 -1.88 1.93 -16.29
CA ALA A 236 -1.54 3.17 -15.55
C ALA A 236 -0.15 3.10 -14.90
N HIS A 237 0.36 1.89 -14.61
CA HIS A 237 1.68 1.72 -14.01
C HIS A 237 2.84 2.07 -14.96
N LEU A 238 2.57 2.14 -16.26
CA LEU A 238 3.56 2.55 -17.26
C LEU A 238 4.08 3.98 -16.99
N GLU A 239 3.27 4.84 -16.38
CA GLU A 239 3.69 6.18 -15.98
C GLU A 239 4.85 6.17 -14.96
N PHE A 240 4.90 5.20 -14.05
CA PHE A 240 6.00 5.05 -13.09
C PHE A 240 7.29 4.62 -13.81
N VAL A 241 7.18 3.74 -14.81
CA VAL A 241 8.31 3.36 -15.69
C VAL A 241 8.79 4.58 -16.47
N ARG A 242 7.87 5.37 -17.06
CA ARG A 242 8.18 6.61 -17.77
C ARG A 242 8.97 7.59 -16.90
N ARG A 243 8.49 7.85 -15.67
CA ARG A 243 9.16 8.77 -14.74
C ARG A 243 10.56 8.32 -14.40
N GLN A 244 10.73 7.05 -14.06
CA GLN A 244 12.04 6.51 -13.72
C GLN A 244 12.97 6.53 -14.94
N TYR A 245 12.48 6.16 -16.11
CA TYR A 245 13.26 6.23 -17.35
C TYR A 245 13.60 7.68 -17.72
N GLY A 246 12.65 8.59 -17.65
CA GLY A 246 12.85 10.01 -17.90
C GLY A 246 13.93 10.64 -16.99
N GLN A 247 14.01 10.21 -15.72
CA GLN A 247 15.10 10.63 -14.84
C GLN A 247 16.48 10.16 -15.36
N THR A 248 16.57 9.01 -16.04
CA THR A 248 17.83 8.53 -16.61
C THR A 248 18.33 9.38 -17.78
N LEU A 249 17.44 10.15 -18.41
CA LEU A 249 17.75 11.03 -19.52
C LEU A 249 18.23 12.42 -19.06
N GLY A 250 18.08 12.73 -17.76
CA GLY A 250 18.49 14.00 -17.17
C GLY A 250 19.93 14.03 -16.65
N GLY A 251 20.52 15.22 -16.56
CA GLY A 251 21.87 15.42 -16.06
C GLY A 251 22.08 15.03 -14.58
N ASP A 252 21.00 14.98 -13.80
CA ASP A 252 21.02 14.56 -12.37
C ASP A 252 21.12 13.05 -12.17
N TRP A 253 21.00 12.25 -13.24
CA TRP A 253 20.92 10.80 -13.11
C TRP A 253 22.08 10.16 -12.33
N PRO A 254 23.36 10.52 -12.52
CA PRO A 254 24.45 9.91 -11.75
C PRO A 254 24.23 10.03 -10.24
N ARG A 255 23.76 11.20 -9.77
CA ARG A 255 23.44 11.46 -8.37
C ARG A 255 22.21 10.67 -7.92
N LEU A 256 21.13 10.65 -8.72
CA LEU A 256 19.93 9.89 -8.43
C LEU A 256 20.21 8.39 -8.37
N ALA A 257 21.01 7.86 -9.29
CA ALA A 257 21.42 6.47 -9.28
C ALA A 257 22.20 6.10 -8.01
N GLN A 258 23.09 7.00 -7.54
CA GLN A 258 23.80 6.82 -6.28
C GLN A 258 22.86 6.78 -5.08
N ILE A 259 21.91 7.71 -5.00
CA ILE A 259 20.90 7.77 -3.93
C ILE A 259 20.08 6.47 -3.91
N ARG A 260 19.66 5.98 -5.07
CA ARG A 260 18.90 4.73 -5.20
C ARG A 260 19.70 3.52 -4.69
N ARG A 261 21.00 3.45 -4.98
CA ARG A 261 21.86 2.40 -4.43
C ARG A 261 21.98 2.48 -2.92
N LEU A 262 22.21 3.67 -2.37
CA LEU A 262 22.25 3.89 -0.91
C LEU A 262 20.94 3.48 -0.22
N GLN A 263 19.81 3.81 -0.82
CA GLN A 263 18.51 3.41 -0.29
C GLN A 263 18.26 1.90 -0.42
N GLY A 264 18.70 1.28 -1.51
CA GLY A 264 18.66 -0.18 -1.65
C GLY A 264 19.57 -0.89 -0.63
N GLN A 265 20.67 -0.26 -0.26
CA GLN A 265 21.59 -0.79 0.74
C GLN A 265 21.01 -0.82 2.16
N MET A 266 20.00 0.03 2.45
CA MET A 266 19.28 -0.01 3.74
C MET A 266 18.71 -1.40 4.07
N LEU A 267 18.26 -2.16 3.04
CA LEU A 267 17.73 -3.52 3.25
C LEU A 267 18.78 -4.46 3.83
N TYR A 268 20.04 -4.21 3.52
CA TYR A 268 21.16 -4.99 4.03
C TYR A 268 21.66 -4.43 5.37
N ASP A 269 21.92 -3.11 5.44
CA ASP A 269 22.60 -2.49 6.57
C ASP A 269 21.68 -2.32 7.79
N ASP A 270 20.35 -2.20 7.58
CA ASP A 270 19.39 -1.86 8.63
C ASP A 270 18.12 -2.75 8.56
N PRO A 271 18.26 -4.09 8.72
CA PRO A 271 17.13 -5.02 8.66
C PRO A 271 16.16 -4.79 9.81
N VAL A 272 14.85 -4.93 9.52
CA VAL A 272 13.76 -4.75 10.50
C VAL A 272 13.21 -6.07 11.04
N VAL A 273 13.78 -7.20 10.64
CA VAL A 273 13.31 -8.53 11.08
C VAL A 273 13.42 -8.75 12.59
N TYR A 274 14.24 -7.97 13.25
CA TYR A 274 14.42 -8.01 14.71
C TYR A 274 13.49 -7.05 15.46
N ASP A 275 12.77 -6.18 14.74
CA ASP A 275 11.87 -5.19 15.32
C ASP A 275 10.53 -5.80 15.69
N TRP A 276 10.02 -6.76 14.90
CA TRP A 276 8.64 -7.24 14.97
C TRP A 276 8.26 -7.77 16.35
N GLN A 277 9.15 -8.51 17.01
CA GLN A 277 8.92 -9.04 18.35
C GLN A 277 8.72 -7.95 19.43
N HIS A 278 9.10 -6.70 19.11
CA HIS A 278 8.98 -5.55 20.00
C HIS A 278 7.77 -4.66 19.66
N ILE A 279 7.00 -5.00 18.63
CA ILE A 279 5.82 -4.25 18.21
C ILE A 279 4.59 -4.86 18.88
N ALA A 280 4.07 -4.14 19.89
CA ALA A 280 2.83 -4.50 20.59
C ALA A 280 1.59 -3.84 19.99
N THR A 281 1.76 -2.80 19.18
CA THR A 281 0.70 -2.09 18.46
C THR A 281 -0.10 -3.06 17.61
N LYS A 282 -1.43 -2.86 17.56
CA LYS A 282 -2.33 -3.64 16.70
C LYS A 282 -1.86 -3.60 15.25
N ALA A 283 -1.54 -4.76 14.68
CA ALA A 283 -0.88 -4.89 13.40
C ALA A 283 -1.71 -5.68 12.38
N LEU A 284 -1.63 -5.27 11.11
CA LEU A 284 -2.14 -6.03 9.97
C LEU A 284 -1.01 -6.30 8.99
N VAL A 285 -0.75 -7.57 8.73
CA VAL A 285 0.08 -8.02 7.61
C VAL A 285 -0.87 -8.35 6.46
N ILE A 286 -0.77 -7.61 5.34
CA ILE A 286 -1.72 -7.73 4.23
C ILE A 286 -0.99 -7.72 2.91
N GLY A 287 -1.38 -8.59 1.96
CA GLY A 287 -0.74 -8.58 0.66
C GLY A 287 -1.20 -9.66 -0.31
N GLY A 288 -0.72 -9.54 -1.55
CA GLY A 288 -0.94 -10.54 -2.60
C GLY A 288 0.02 -11.71 -2.45
N GLU A 289 -0.48 -12.92 -2.66
CA GLU A 289 0.28 -14.16 -2.54
C GLU A 289 1.33 -14.33 -3.64
N GLU A 290 1.06 -13.76 -4.83
CA GLU A 290 1.90 -13.85 -6.02
C GLU A 290 2.93 -12.70 -6.14
N ASP A 291 3.50 -12.29 -5.01
CA ASP A 291 4.51 -11.22 -4.97
C ASP A 291 5.78 -11.61 -5.72
N GLY A 292 6.05 -11.00 -6.87
CA GLY A 292 7.24 -11.31 -7.68
C GLY A 292 8.57 -10.75 -7.15
N LEU A 293 8.56 -10.06 -6.00
CA LEU A 293 9.79 -9.56 -5.34
C LEU A 293 10.28 -10.47 -4.23
N VAL A 294 9.40 -11.28 -3.65
CA VAL A 294 9.65 -12.09 -2.46
C VAL A 294 9.32 -13.55 -2.77
N ASP A 295 10.30 -14.40 -2.66
CA ASP A 295 10.08 -15.85 -2.80
C ASP A 295 9.23 -16.33 -1.62
N ASP A 296 8.12 -17.02 -1.91
CA ASP A 296 7.18 -17.52 -0.90
C ASP A 296 6.70 -16.44 0.09
N PHE A 297 6.14 -15.35 -0.48
CA PHE A 297 5.58 -14.27 0.32
C PHE A 297 4.58 -14.76 1.39
N PRO A 298 3.66 -15.71 1.12
CA PRO A 298 2.74 -16.24 2.14
C PRO A 298 3.44 -16.81 3.36
N ALA A 299 4.47 -17.62 3.20
CA ALA A 299 5.20 -18.19 4.34
C ALA A 299 5.92 -17.10 5.14
N LEU A 300 6.57 -16.16 4.45
CA LEU A 300 7.29 -15.08 5.11
C LEU A 300 6.36 -14.07 5.78
N ALA A 301 5.21 -13.75 5.19
CA ALA A 301 4.19 -12.89 5.79
C ALA A 301 3.60 -13.53 7.06
N ASN A 302 3.34 -14.82 7.05
CA ASN A 302 2.92 -15.56 8.24
C ASN A 302 4.01 -15.53 9.33
N ASN A 303 5.28 -15.65 8.96
CA ASN A 303 6.38 -15.52 9.93
C ASN A 303 6.42 -14.12 10.58
N VAL A 304 6.19 -13.04 9.81
CA VAL A 304 6.04 -11.68 10.36
C VAL A 304 4.89 -11.62 11.36
N ALA A 305 3.70 -12.08 10.93
CA ALA A 305 2.52 -12.05 11.79
C ALA A 305 2.71 -12.83 13.09
N ASN A 306 3.42 -13.97 13.05
CA ASN A 306 3.72 -14.77 14.23
C ASN A 306 4.74 -14.13 15.19
N GLN A 307 5.59 -13.21 14.71
CA GLN A 307 6.55 -12.49 15.56
C GLN A 307 5.96 -11.21 16.18
N LEU A 308 4.92 -10.63 15.58
CA LEU A 308 4.19 -9.49 16.12
C LEU A 308 3.37 -9.91 17.34
N GLN A 309 3.32 -9.08 18.37
CA GLN A 309 2.62 -9.42 19.62
C GLN A 309 1.09 -9.37 19.49
N ASN A 310 0.56 -8.55 18.56
CA ASN A 310 -0.86 -8.34 18.34
C ASN A 310 -1.13 -8.15 16.84
N SER A 311 -1.36 -9.23 16.11
CA SER A 311 -1.45 -9.18 14.65
C SER A 311 -2.63 -9.93 14.06
N ALA A 312 -3.07 -9.46 12.89
CA ALA A 312 -3.92 -10.17 11.95
C ALA A 312 -3.20 -10.28 10.59
N ILE A 313 -3.62 -11.22 9.77
CA ILE A 313 -3.07 -11.41 8.43
C ILE A 313 -4.19 -11.57 7.40
N ILE A 314 -4.04 -10.93 6.24
CA ILE A 314 -4.86 -11.12 5.05
C ILE A 314 -3.93 -11.38 3.85
N LEU A 315 -4.13 -12.49 3.17
CA LEU A 315 -3.44 -12.82 1.95
C LEU A 315 -4.46 -12.94 0.81
N TYR A 316 -4.17 -12.28 -0.31
CA TYR A 316 -5.03 -12.27 -1.48
C TYR A 316 -4.48 -13.22 -2.55
N PRO A 317 -5.21 -14.30 -2.88
CA PRO A 317 -4.82 -15.18 -3.98
C PRO A 317 -4.90 -14.41 -5.32
N ASP A 318 -4.07 -14.82 -6.28
CA ASP A 318 -4.01 -14.22 -7.63
C ASP A 318 -3.73 -12.71 -7.65
N VAL A 319 -3.00 -12.20 -6.66
CA VAL A 319 -2.61 -10.78 -6.52
C VAL A 319 -1.09 -10.69 -6.31
N GLY A 320 -0.47 -9.73 -6.99
CA GLY A 320 0.97 -9.48 -6.90
C GLY A 320 1.35 -8.53 -5.75
N HIS A 321 2.37 -7.70 -6.02
CA HIS A 321 3.01 -6.84 -5.02
C HIS A 321 2.19 -5.60 -4.61
N ALA A 322 1.18 -5.21 -5.37
CA ALA A 322 0.48 -3.95 -5.18
C ALA A 322 -1.05 -4.11 -5.12
N PRO A 323 -1.62 -4.75 -4.08
CA PRO A 323 -3.05 -5.00 -3.96
C PRO A 323 -3.89 -3.72 -4.03
N GLN A 324 -3.36 -2.57 -3.57
CA GLN A 324 -4.01 -1.26 -3.70
C GLN A 324 -4.22 -0.80 -5.15
N ILE A 325 -3.51 -1.41 -6.10
CA ILE A 325 -3.63 -1.15 -7.55
C ILE A 325 -4.39 -2.28 -8.24
N GLU A 326 -4.13 -3.53 -7.85
CA GLU A 326 -4.63 -4.73 -8.52
C GLU A 326 -6.07 -5.06 -8.14
N ILE A 327 -6.44 -4.86 -6.87
CA ILE A 327 -7.76 -5.13 -6.30
C ILE A 327 -8.22 -4.01 -5.37
N PRO A 328 -8.26 -2.74 -5.83
CA PRO A 328 -8.41 -1.57 -4.96
C PRO A 328 -9.66 -1.62 -4.08
N GLU A 329 -10.79 -2.07 -4.60
CA GLU A 329 -12.05 -2.08 -3.87
C GLU A 329 -12.01 -3.03 -2.66
N LEU A 330 -11.51 -4.25 -2.84
CA LEU A 330 -11.37 -5.23 -1.77
C LEU A 330 -10.31 -4.78 -0.77
N PHE A 331 -9.14 -4.38 -1.26
CA PHE A 331 -8.05 -3.89 -0.42
C PHE A 331 -8.47 -2.70 0.45
N HIS A 332 -9.13 -1.69 -0.13
CA HIS A 332 -9.58 -0.52 0.64
C HIS A 332 -10.67 -0.87 1.65
N THR A 333 -11.56 -1.81 1.33
CA THR A 333 -12.57 -2.29 2.26
C THR A 333 -11.94 -2.91 3.50
N ASP A 334 -10.98 -3.81 3.32
CA ASP A 334 -10.28 -4.48 4.41
C ASP A 334 -9.41 -3.52 5.21
N LEU A 335 -8.68 -2.63 4.52
CA LEU A 335 -7.87 -1.60 5.16
C LEU A 335 -8.72 -0.68 6.06
N ILE A 336 -9.80 -0.12 5.52
CA ILE A 336 -10.69 0.79 6.26
C ILE A 336 -11.33 0.08 7.46
N ARG A 337 -11.76 -1.16 7.27
CA ARG A 337 -12.35 -1.97 8.34
C ARG A 337 -11.34 -2.20 9.47
N PHE A 338 -10.09 -2.53 9.14
CA PHE A 338 -9.03 -2.69 10.14
C PHE A 338 -8.74 -1.39 10.89
N LEU A 339 -8.57 -0.28 10.18
CA LEU A 339 -8.25 1.02 10.77
C LEU A 339 -9.37 1.59 11.66
N ARG A 340 -10.61 1.12 11.49
CA ARG A 340 -11.76 1.49 12.34
C ARG A 340 -11.93 0.60 13.56
N SER A 341 -11.18 -0.50 13.66
CA SER A 341 -11.26 -1.37 14.83
C SER A 341 -10.65 -0.68 16.05
N ASP A 342 -11.07 -1.07 17.23
CA ASP A 342 -10.50 -0.54 18.47
C ASP A 342 -9.02 -0.97 18.59
N PRO A 343 -8.06 -0.04 18.72
CA PRO A 343 -6.65 -0.39 18.84
C PRO A 343 -6.32 -1.16 20.12
N SER A 344 -7.17 -1.08 21.15
CA SER A 344 -6.99 -1.81 22.42
C SER A 344 -7.44 -3.27 22.37
N GLU A 345 -8.26 -3.64 21.37
CA GLU A 345 -8.74 -5.01 21.21
C GLU A 345 -7.71 -5.88 20.45
N PRO A 346 -7.68 -7.20 20.73
CA PRO A 346 -6.82 -8.11 19.97
C PRO A 346 -7.06 -8.05 18.46
N ALA A 347 -6.00 -8.07 17.68
CA ALA A 347 -6.11 -8.09 16.23
C ALA A 347 -6.78 -9.37 15.69
N SER A 348 -6.74 -10.48 16.45
CA SER A 348 -7.43 -11.73 16.13
C SER A 348 -8.95 -11.59 16.05
N ASP A 349 -9.52 -10.64 16.78
CA ASP A 349 -10.98 -10.47 16.94
C ASP A 349 -11.57 -9.53 15.88
N TRP A 350 -10.71 -8.94 15.09
CA TRP A 350 -11.10 -7.98 14.07
C TRP A 350 -11.88 -8.55 12.88
N LYS A 351 -11.96 -9.84 12.65
CA LYS A 351 -12.54 -10.53 11.47
C LYS A 351 -14.03 -10.28 11.23
#